data_d8eacfc96442abba592142782a1cbeba
#
_entry.id   d8eacfc96442abba592142782a1cbeba
#
_cell.length_a   1.000
_cell.length_b   1.000
_cell.length_c   1.000
_cell.angle_alpha   90.00
_cell.angle_beta   90.00
_cell.angle_gamma   90.00
#
_symmetry.space_group_name_H-M   'P 1'
#
loop_
_entity.id
_entity.type
_entity.pdbx_description
1 polymer ?
#
loop_
_entity_poly.entity_id
_entity_poly.type
_entity_poly.pdbx_seq_one_letter_code
_entity_poly.pdbx_strand_id
1 'polypeptide(L)'
;YVVGVEAFARSPADGGNLNGVQRSLWPWFSPTDVAAPKVKVAWLWPLAVPPAWNENDELLNDELPRALAPQGQLMTTLDIGARYPNLLTWIADPALLQMVATMRDGYLVKSVTGSKPGERAGDAASWLDRLTSVLVSVQASSPAPQQAVLHLLPYGSIDASAARRAELGPDVVKAVTMGPTITAAAIPVSAADSFYWAPSGLLDRQTAGLLASAGTRYVVVDPPTAQSATSTAAVRPFAPSVPGLLAVVPDAAIAQMITTGTGDAESVLLTRQAFLAHTALVSQLTRASGSGATDELVVAPPFAGGSPRVLAAVLRATALAPWIDAVPLRDITVQASGGGFTYGAAGRDSELPATYLDRVRQTQLRLDRFAAILADPAAIVEDFTQALLRAQSAAWRAQPLVGEELLTSVAVDLDERRAGIEVLNGRTVTLSGDSGRIPVTIMNNLDQPVSVGLRLVGDPKVRLNSDVVPTLTIAPGRTTSVDIPVRVAGSEPLRVSVQVLTPTGTVFRTAPVGTVYSAAYARAASWVVGVAFIAILLFVLVGISRRLLAARRSATTAADDALTPGDNKRSS
;
A
#
# COMPACT_ATOMS: atom_id res chain seq x y z
N TYR A 1 28.92 -27.14 -33.42
CA TYR A 1 29.59 -28.35 -32.96
C TYR A 1 29.27 -28.60 -31.49
N VAL A 2 29.11 -29.89 -31.11
CA VAL A 2 29.02 -30.32 -29.71
C VAL A 2 30.40 -30.88 -29.35
N VAL A 3 31.02 -30.30 -28.33
CA VAL A 3 32.29 -30.80 -27.77
C VAL A 3 31.97 -31.44 -26.44
N GLY A 4 32.38 -32.70 -26.28
CA GLY A 4 32.24 -33.44 -25.04
C GLY A 4 33.59 -33.84 -24.48
N VAL A 5 33.72 -33.87 -23.15
CA VAL A 5 34.84 -34.43 -22.43
C VAL A 5 34.31 -35.62 -21.63
N GLU A 6 34.90 -36.76 -21.82
CA GLU A 6 34.60 -37.97 -21.09
C GLU A 6 35.72 -38.29 -20.10
N ALA A 7 35.37 -38.46 -18.82
CA ALA A 7 36.33 -38.82 -17.78
C ALA A 7 36.16 -40.29 -17.39
N PHE A 8 37.25 -41.04 -17.49
CA PHE A 8 37.29 -42.44 -17.07
C PHE A 8 38.19 -42.63 -15.85
N ALA A 9 37.69 -43.27 -14.80
CA ALA A 9 38.58 -43.76 -13.76
C ALA A 9 39.16 -45.12 -14.18
N ARG A 10 40.47 -45.24 -14.14
CA ARG A 10 41.15 -46.56 -14.28
C ARG A 10 41.25 -47.20 -12.90
N SER A 11 40.45 -48.21 -12.66
CA SER A 11 40.72 -49.19 -11.60
C SER A 11 41.70 -50.23 -12.13
N PRO A 12 42.68 -50.66 -11.33
CA PRO A 12 43.61 -51.74 -11.77
C PRO A 12 42.92 -53.10 -12.10
N ALA A 13 41.67 -53.28 -11.67
CA ALA A 13 40.94 -54.55 -11.83
C ALA A 13 39.85 -54.49 -12.94
N ASP A 14 39.38 -53.33 -13.39
CA ASP A 14 38.28 -53.25 -14.36
C ASP A 14 38.66 -52.29 -15.46
N GLY A 15 38.66 -52.68 -16.69
CA GLY A 15 39.09 -51.94 -17.88
C GLY A 15 38.64 -50.46 -18.08
N GLY A 16 38.43 -49.73 -17.04
CA GLY A 16 38.08 -48.30 -16.98
C GLY A 16 36.57 -48.08 -17.05
N ASN A 17 35.97 -47.65 -15.94
CA ASN A 17 34.55 -47.21 -15.91
C ASN A 17 34.42 -45.73 -16.26
N LEU A 18 33.43 -45.40 -17.08
CA LEU A 18 33.04 -44.01 -17.37
C LEU A 18 32.52 -43.35 -16.08
N ASN A 19 33.25 -42.37 -15.56
CA ASN A 19 32.89 -41.67 -14.30
C ASN A 19 32.08 -40.40 -14.52
N GLY A 20 32.08 -39.87 -15.72
CA GLY A 20 31.30 -38.68 -16.05
C GLY A 20 31.46 -38.27 -17.50
N VAL A 21 30.45 -37.60 -18.03
CA VAL A 21 30.46 -37.00 -19.35
C VAL A 21 30.02 -35.56 -19.19
N GLN A 22 30.86 -34.62 -19.61
CA GLN A 22 30.51 -33.23 -19.72
C GLN A 22 30.43 -32.83 -21.19
N ARG A 23 29.34 -32.22 -21.61
CA ARG A 23 29.12 -31.74 -22.97
C ARG A 23 28.90 -30.25 -22.98
N SER A 24 29.52 -29.57 -23.93
CA SER A 24 29.35 -28.14 -24.17
C SER A 24 29.09 -27.85 -25.63
N LEU A 25 28.33 -26.80 -25.92
CA LEU A 25 28.08 -26.33 -27.27
C LEU A 25 29.19 -25.33 -27.64
N TRP A 26 29.81 -25.57 -28.80
CA TRP A 26 30.89 -24.69 -29.30
C TRP A 26 30.47 -24.08 -30.64
N PRO A 27 30.09 -22.75 -30.66
CA PRO A 27 29.79 -22.08 -31.90
C PRO A 27 31.10 -21.87 -32.69
N TRP A 28 31.06 -22.22 -33.97
CA TRP A 28 32.13 -21.95 -34.92
C TRP A 28 31.65 -20.99 -36.01
N PHE A 29 32.36 -19.90 -36.22
CA PHE A 29 32.11 -18.93 -37.26
C PHE A 29 33.30 -18.80 -38.18
N SER A 30 33.06 -18.84 -39.49
CA SER A 30 34.08 -18.49 -40.49
C SER A 30 34.22 -16.96 -40.57
N PRO A 31 35.32 -16.43 -41.15
CA PRO A 31 35.45 -15.03 -41.39
C PRO A 31 34.30 -14.40 -42.24
N THR A 32 33.74 -15.18 -43.17
CA THR A 32 32.56 -14.80 -43.96
C THR A 32 31.29 -14.76 -43.17
N ASP A 33 31.17 -15.58 -42.11
CA ASP A 33 30.02 -15.59 -41.20
C ASP A 33 30.01 -14.33 -40.30
N VAL A 34 31.17 -13.81 -39.94
CA VAL A 34 31.31 -12.61 -39.11
C VAL A 34 30.84 -11.34 -39.85
N ALA A 35 30.88 -11.35 -41.17
CA ALA A 35 30.43 -10.24 -42.02
C ALA A 35 28.90 -10.20 -42.23
N ALA A 36 28.17 -11.20 -41.76
CA ALA A 36 26.72 -11.30 -41.94
C ALA A 36 25.94 -10.39 -40.97
N PRO A 37 24.61 -10.19 -41.18
CA PRO A 37 23.77 -9.46 -40.24
C PRO A 37 23.86 -10.04 -38.82
N LYS A 38 24.09 -9.18 -37.85
CA LYS A 38 24.24 -9.55 -36.45
C LYS A 38 22.86 -9.64 -35.78
N VAL A 39 22.75 -10.50 -34.76
CA VAL A 39 21.59 -10.52 -33.87
C VAL A 39 21.67 -9.31 -32.96
N LYS A 40 20.63 -8.49 -32.91
CA LYS A 40 20.53 -7.42 -31.92
C LYS A 40 20.14 -8.00 -30.58
N VAL A 41 20.86 -7.61 -29.53
CA VAL A 41 20.60 -8.04 -28.16
C VAL A 41 20.49 -6.81 -27.26
N ALA A 42 19.30 -6.60 -26.68
CA ALA A 42 19.06 -5.54 -25.70
C ALA A 42 18.99 -6.14 -24.29
N TRP A 43 19.68 -5.50 -23.35
CA TRP A 43 19.67 -5.86 -21.95
C TRP A 43 18.82 -4.90 -21.14
N LEU A 44 17.83 -5.40 -20.40
CA LEU A 44 17.16 -4.68 -19.33
C LEU A 44 18.01 -4.81 -18.07
N TRP A 45 18.26 -3.70 -17.38
CA TRP A 45 19.10 -3.70 -16.17
C TRP A 45 18.35 -3.10 -14.98
N PRO A 46 17.56 -3.93 -14.26
CA PRO A 46 16.73 -3.45 -13.18
C PRO A 46 17.54 -3.20 -11.90
N LEU A 47 17.28 -2.06 -11.28
CA LEU A 47 17.74 -1.68 -9.95
C LEU A 47 16.51 -1.50 -9.06
N ALA A 48 16.18 -2.53 -8.30
CA ALA A 48 15.06 -2.55 -7.38
C ALA A 48 15.32 -3.54 -6.25
N VAL A 49 14.73 -3.27 -5.09
CA VAL A 49 14.70 -4.15 -3.92
C VAL A 49 13.31 -4.10 -3.28
N PRO A 50 12.92 -5.10 -2.47
CA PRO A 50 11.71 -4.99 -1.67
C PRO A 50 11.71 -3.73 -0.81
N PRO A 51 10.68 -2.86 -0.89
CA PRO A 51 10.67 -1.56 -0.22
C PRO A 51 10.26 -1.69 1.26
N ALA A 52 11.14 -2.25 2.10
CA ALA A 52 10.89 -2.60 3.49
C ALA A 52 11.22 -1.44 4.46
N TRP A 53 10.53 -0.29 4.33
CA TRP A 53 10.61 0.86 5.26
C TRP A 53 9.26 1.55 5.40
N ASN A 54 9.03 2.12 6.60
CA ASN A 54 7.76 2.74 6.98
C ASN A 54 7.67 4.23 6.58
N GLU A 55 6.63 4.94 7.03
CA GLU A 55 6.37 6.36 6.77
C GLU A 55 7.35 7.31 7.44
N ASN A 56 8.13 6.84 8.42
CA ASN A 56 9.16 7.60 9.10
C ASN A 56 10.57 7.33 8.52
N ASP A 57 10.65 6.75 7.31
CA ASP A 57 11.89 6.31 6.65
C ASP A 57 12.73 5.35 7.50
N GLU A 58 12.08 4.61 8.40
CA GLU A 58 12.71 3.57 9.19
C GLU A 58 12.71 2.23 8.45
N LEU A 59 13.87 1.64 8.25
CA LEU A 59 14.02 0.31 7.66
C LEU A 59 13.52 -0.76 8.62
N LEU A 60 12.71 -1.69 8.12
CA LEU A 60 12.21 -2.83 8.90
C LEU A 60 13.28 -3.91 9.12
N ASN A 61 14.32 -3.92 8.30
CA ASN A 61 15.41 -4.89 8.37
C ASN A 61 16.72 -4.34 7.77
N ASP A 62 17.80 -5.13 7.86
CA ASP A 62 19.13 -4.76 7.34
C ASP A 62 19.37 -5.24 5.88
N GLU A 63 18.34 -5.62 5.10
CA GLU A 63 18.55 -6.16 3.74
C GLU A 63 19.08 -5.09 2.77
N LEU A 64 18.46 -3.90 2.74
CA LEU A 64 18.92 -2.82 1.89
C LEU A 64 20.34 -2.34 2.27
N PRO A 65 20.67 -2.08 3.56
CA PRO A 65 22.04 -1.75 3.95
C PRO A 65 23.09 -2.81 3.52
N ARG A 66 22.75 -4.10 3.63
CA ARG A 66 23.64 -5.19 3.18
C ARG A 66 23.77 -5.24 1.65
N ALA A 67 22.68 -4.95 0.92
CA ALA A 67 22.71 -4.93 -0.54
C ALA A 67 23.59 -3.78 -1.10
N LEU A 68 23.69 -2.66 -0.38
CA LEU A 68 24.53 -1.50 -0.75
C LEU A 68 26.00 -1.66 -0.36
N ALA A 69 26.34 -2.58 0.55
CA ALA A 69 27.72 -2.81 0.96
C ALA A 69 28.64 -3.15 -0.23
N PRO A 70 29.97 -2.99 -0.15
CA PRO A 70 30.92 -3.18 -1.28
C PRO A 70 30.82 -4.53 -2.00
N GLN A 71 30.38 -5.58 -1.30
CA GLN A 71 30.11 -6.92 -1.89
C GLN A 71 28.63 -7.26 -1.91
N GLY A 72 27.77 -6.30 -1.60
CA GLY A 72 26.33 -6.45 -1.63
C GLY A 72 25.78 -6.58 -3.05
N GLN A 73 24.59 -7.09 -3.15
CA GLN A 73 23.96 -7.38 -4.45
C GLN A 73 23.80 -6.13 -5.31
N LEU A 74 23.31 -5.01 -4.75
CA LEU A 74 23.11 -3.77 -5.51
C LEU A 74 24.41 -3.17 -6.00
N MET A 75 25.43 -3.11 -5.13
CA MET A 75 26.75 -2.59 -5.53
C MET A 75 27.38 -3.49 -6.60
N THR A 76 27.33 -4.81 -6.42
CA THR A 76 27.87 -5.77 -7.39
C THR A 76 27.14 -5.68 -8.73
N THR A 77 25.81 -5.57 -8.72
CA THR A 77 25.00 -5.42 -9.95
C THR A 77 25.35 -4.13 -10.67
N LEU A 78 25.47 -3.02 -9.94
CA LEU A 78 25.89 -1.73 -10.50
C LEU A 78 27.30 -1.81 -11.12
N ASP A 79 28.25 -2.42 -10.44
CA ASP A 79 29.64 -2.56 -10.92
C ASP A 79 29.75 -3.44 -12.16
N ILE A 80 28.93 -4.50 -12.26
CA ILE A 80 28.87 -5.33 -13.48
C ILE A 80 28.33 -4.49 -14.65
N GLY A 81 27.22 -3.78 -14.46
CA GLY A 81 26.64 -2.92 -15.49
C GLY A 81 27.55 -1.78 -15.90
N ALA A 82 28.26 -1.18 -14.96
CA ALA A 82 29.19 -0.08 -15.19
C ALA A 82 30.38 -0.44 -16.11
N ARG A 83 30.65 -1.71 -16.36
CA ARG A 83 31.68 -2.16 -17.33
C ARG A 83 31.23 -2.01 -18.77
N TYR A 84 29.93 -2.07 -19.02
CA TYR A 84 29.33 -2.00 -20.35
C TYR A 84 28.07 -1.11 -20.34
N PRO A 85 28.18 0.13 -19.86
CA PRO A 85 27.00 0.91 -19.47
C PRO A 85 26.12 1.29 -20.66
N ASN A 86 26.71 1.44 -21.88
CA ASN A 86 26.00 1.78 -23.09
C ASN A 86 25.23 0.62 -23.74
N LEU A 87 25.48 -0.62 -23.29
CA LEU A 87 24.76 -1.82 -23.77
C LEU A 87 23.47 -2.08 -22.99
N LEU A 88 23.21 -1.30 -21.93
CA LEU A 88 22.16 -1.56 -20.98
C LEU A 88 21.03 -0.54 -21.09
N THR A 89 19.81 -1.02 -20.90
CA THR A 89 18.64 -0.20 -20.62
C THR A 89 18.47 -0.14 -19.12
N TRP A 90 18.91 0.96 -18.50
CA TRP A 90 18.88 1.15 -17.06
C TRP A 90 17.45 1.39 -16.59
N ILE A 91 17.00 0.64 -15.60
CA ILE A 91 15.65 0.72 -15.02
C ILE A 91 15.78 0.77 -13.51
N ALA A 92 15.16 1.76 -12.85
CA ALA A 92 15.21 1.87 -11.39
C ALA A 92 13.82 2.04 -10.78
N ASP A 93 13.67 1.54 -9.55
CA ASP A 93 12.52 1.88 -8.71
C ASP A 93 12.80 3.23 -8.03
N PRO A 94 11.95 4.26 -8.21
CA PRO A 94 12.10 5.56 -7.55
C PRO A 94 12.14 5.45 -6.02
N ALA A 95 11.44 4.46 -5.44
CA ALA A 95 11.46 4.22 -4.01
C ALA A 95 12.85 3.81 -3.51
N LEU A 96 13.56 2.97 -4.27
CA LEU A 96 14.96 2.63 -3.96
C LEU A 96 15.84 3.88 -3.95
N LEU A 97 15.75 4.71 -5.01
CA LEU A 97 16.56 5.92 -5.14
C LEU A 97 16.31 6.90 -3.99
N GLN A 98 15.05 7.09 -3.61
CA GLN A 98 14.63 7.91 -2.47
C GLN A 98 15.27 7.39 -1.18
N MET A 99 15.10 6.10 -0.87
CA MET A 99 15.60 5.55 0.38
C MET A 99 17.13 5.58 0.47
N VAL A 100 17.83 5.32 -0.64
CA VAL A 100 19.29 5.42 -0.65
C VAL A 100 19.75 6.86 -0.45
N ALA A 101 19.03 7.85 -1.00
CA ALA A 101 19.31 9.26 -0.74
C ALA A 101 19.06 9.63 0.72
N THR A 102 17.98 9.18 1.33
CA THR A 102 17.72 9.33 2.78
C THR A 102 18.82 8.67 3.61
N MET A 103 19.21 7.44 3.27
CA MET A 103 20.26 6.70 3.99
C MET A 103 21.62 7.41 3.98
N ARG A 104 21.96 8.11 2.90
CA ARG A 104 23.18 8.92 2.78
C ARG A 104 23.28 9.97 3.89
N ASP A 105 22.11 10.57 4.24
CA ASP A 105 22.03 11.67 5.21
C ASP A 105 21.75 11.17 6.64
N GLY A 106 21.59 9.85 6.82
CA GLY A 106 21.30 9.17 8.08
C GLY A 106 19.93 8.48 8.06
N TYR A 107 19.81 7.33 8.72
CA TYR A 107 18.58 6.55 8.72
C TYR A 107 18.44 5.72 10.01
N LEU A 108 17.23 5.22 10.25
CA LEU A 108 16.91 4.33 11.36
C LEU A 108 16.63 2.92 10.85
N VAL A 109 16.93 1.93 11.70
CA VAL A 109 16.60 0.52 11.46
C VAL A 109 15.86 -0.02 12.66
N LYS A 110 14.73 -0.68 12.41
CA LYS A 110 13.93 -1.35 13.43
C LYS A 110 14.74 -2.48 14.07
N SER A 111 14.67 -2.58 15.39
CA SER A 111 15.27 -3.65 16.17
C SER A 111 14.27 -4.18 17.21
N VAL A 112 14.61 -5.30 17.87
CA VAL A 112 13.76 -5.91 18.90
C VAL A 112 13.50 -4.95 20.09
N THR A 113 14.43 -4.04 20.36
CA THR A 113 14.37 -3.09 21.48
C THR A 113 13.97 -1.68 21.08
N GLY A 114 13.50 -1.48 19.83
CA GLY A 114 13.17 -0.18 19.27
C GLY A 114 14.06 0.18 18.08
N SER A 115 13.99 1.42 17.60
CA SER A 115 14.76 1.90 16.46
C SER A 115 16.22 2.20 16.87
N LYS A 116 17.15 1.88 15.99
CA LYS A 116 18.59 2.20 16.14
C LYS A 116 19.10 2.96 14.92
N PRO A 117 20.09 3.85 15.07
CA PRO A 117 20.76 4.47 13.92
C PRO A 117 21.40 3.42 13.01
N GLY A 118 21.27 3.63 11.69
CA GLY A 118 21.96 2.82 10.68
C GLY A 118 23.43 3.21 10.53
N GLU A 119 24.28 2.24 10.20
CA GLU A 119 25.74 2.41 10.18
C GLU A 119 26.33 2.50 8.76
N ARG A 120 25.49 2.42 7.69
CA ARG A 120 25.96 2.31 6.30
C ARG A 120 25.61 3.50 5.40
N ALA A 121 25.56 4.69 5.98
CA ALA A 121 25.36 5.94 5.22
C ALA A 121 26.44 6.15 4.14
N GLY A 122 27.70 5.81 4.42
CA GLY A 122 28.81 5.88 3.45
C GLY A 122 28.67 4.91 2.28
N ASP A 123 28.11 3.69 2.51
CA ASP A 123 27.83 2.73 1.42
C ASP A 123 26.71 3.25 0.52
N ALA A 124 25.66 3.85 1.10
CA ALA A 124 24.56 4.48 0.36
C ALA A 124 25.07 5.65 -0.50
N ALA A 125 25.89 6.54 0.06
CA ALA A 125 26.51 7.63 -0.68
C ALA A 125 27.35 7.11 -1.85
N SER A 126 28.22 6.12 -1.58
CA SER A 126 29.10 5.53 -2.60
C SER A 126 28.33 4.89 -3.76
N TRP A 127 27.23 4.18 -3.46
CA TRP A 127 26.38 3.57 -4.48
C TRP A 127 25.69 4.64 -5.34
N LEU A 128 25.13 5.67 -4.71
CA LEU A 128 24.41 6.75 -5.40
C LEU A 128 25.32 7.55 -6.31
N ASP A 129 26.53 7.90 -5.83
CA ASP A 129 27.55 8.61 -6.60
C ASP A 129 28.02 7.76 -7.79
N ARG A 130 28.20 6.46 -7.58
CA ARG A 130 28.58 5.51 -8.62
C ARG A 130 27.51 5.40 -9.70
N LEU A 131 26.22 5.24 -9.30
CA LEU A 131 25.09 5.20 -10.23
C LEU A 131 25.02 6.49 -11.05
N THR A 132 25.07 7.63 -10.37
CA THR A 132 25.04 8.95 -11.02
C THR A 132 26.16 9.10 -12.05
N SER A 133 27.38 8.75 -11.69
CA SER A 133 28.53 8.82 -12.60
C SER A 133 28.36 7.94 -13.83
N VAL A 134 27.82 6.72 -13.67
CA VAL A 134 27.53 5.80 -14.77
C VAL A 134 26.46 6.38 -15.70
N LEU A 135 25.34 6.85 -15.17
CA LEU A 135 24.23 7.39 -15.98
C LEU A 135 24.63 8.68 -16.72
N VAL A 136 25.38 9.57 -16.08
CA VAL A 136 25.93 10.77 -16.72
C VAL A 136 26.88 10.39 -17.87
N SER A 137 27.72 9.37 -17.70
CA SER A 137 28.61 8.90 -18.78
C SER A 137 27.84 8.30 -19.96
N VAL A 138 26.76 7.55 -19.71
CA VAL A 138 25.86 7.00 -20.74
C VAL A 138 25.19 8.13 -21.50
N GLN A 139 24.67 9.12 -20.80
CA GLN A 139 24.01 10.29 -21.38
C GLN A 139 24.97 11.09 -22.26
N ALA A 140 26.19 11.33 -21.80
CA ALA A 140 27.24 12.04 -22.58
C ALA A 140 27.67 11.28 -23.83
N SER A 141 27.64 9.95 -23.80
CA SER A 141 28.00 9.06 -24.92
C SER A 141 26.85 8.85 -25.92
N SER A 142 25.62 9.28 -25.58
CA SER A 142 24.46 9.13 -26.44
C SER A 142 24.53 10.08 -27.65
N PRO A 143 24.14 9.62 -28.86
CA PRO A 143 24.03 10.51 -30.04
C PRO A 143 22.96 11.61 -29.83
N ALA A 144 22.09 11.46 -28.87
CA ALA A 144 21.12 12.45 -28.40
C ALA A 144 21.32 12.73 -26.89
N PRO A 145 22.29 13.59 -26.51
CA PRO A 145 22.63 13.82 -25.09
C PRO A 145 21.49 14.37 -24.23
N GLN A 146 20.46 14.92 -24.84
CA GLN A 146 19.26 15.40 -24.15
C GLN A 146 18.25 14.27 -23.84
N GLN A 147 18.45 13.08 -24.38
CA GLN A 147 17.58 11.95 -24.15
C GLN A 147 17.89 11.30 -22.80
N ALA A 148 16.89 11.18 -21.95
CA ALA A 148 17.01 10.51 -20.67
C ALA A 148 17.40 9.04 -20.85
N VAL A 149 18.24 8.53 -19.96
CA VAL A 149 18.85 7.19 -20.04
C VAL A 149 18.37 6.25 -18.93
N LEU A 150 17.74 6.79 -17.90
CA LEU A 150 17.19 6.02 -16.79
C LEU A 150 15.67 5.89 -16.95
N HIS A 151 15.20 4.66 -17.10
CA HIS A 151 13.77 4.35 -17.09
C HIS A 151 13.29 4.06 -15.67
N LEU A 152 12.01 4.32 -15.38
CA LEU A 152 11.46 4.18 -14.04
C LEU A 152 10.40 3.09 -13.98
N LEU A 153 10.48 2.29 -12.92
CA LEU A 153 9.36 1.47 -12.46
C LEU A 153 8.33 2.36 -11.73
N PRO A 154 7.08 1.92 -11.56
CA PRO A 154 6.18 2.56 -10.60
C PRO A 154 6.79 2.53 -9.20
N TYR A 155 6.61 3.59 -8.43
CA TYR A 155 7.12 3.71 -7.07
C TYR A 155 6.77 2.49 -6.21
N GLY A 156 7.77 1.92 -5.56
CA GLY A 156 7.65 0.73 -4.73
C GLY A 156 7.32 -0.55 -5.51
N SER A 157 7.45 -0.55 -6.84
CA SER A 157 7.15 -1.68 -7.71
C SER A 157 5.77 -2.29 -7.40
N ILE A 158 4.73 -1.44 -7.38
CA ILE A 158 3.35 -1.79 -6.99
C ILE A 158 2.81 -2.98 -7.77
N ASP A 159 2.06 -3.86 -7.10
CA ASP A 159 1.28 -4.93 -7.73
C ASP A 159 0.02 -4.35 -8.40
N ALA A 160 0.19 -3.80 -9.60
CA ALA A 160 -0.86 -3.03 -10.26
C ALA A 160 -2.12 -3.85 -10.55
N SER A 161 -2.00 -5.16 -10.83
CA SER A 161 -3.15 -6.03 -11.08
C SER A 161 -3.98 -6.26 -9.82
N ALA A 162 -3.32 -6.57 -8.72
CA ALA A 162 -3.97 -6.76 -7.43
C ALA A 162 -4.58 -5.45 -6.90
N ALA A 163 -3.81 -4.34 -6.94
CA ALA A 163 -4.26 -3.03 -6.51
C ALA A 163 -5.51 -2.55 -7.28
N ARG A 164 -5.51 -2.67 -8.62
CA ARG A 164 -6.69 -2.31 -9.43
C ARG A 164 -7.93 -3.12 -9.03
N ARG A 165 -7.78 -4.43 -8.79
CA ARG A 165 -8.92 -5.30 -8.38
C ARG A 165 -9.46 -4.97 -7.00
N ALA A 166 -8.59 -4.48 -6.11
CA ALA A 166 -8.95 -4.02 -4.77
C ALA A 166 -9.47 -2.56 -4.74
N GLU A 167 -9.82 -1.98 -5.90
CA GLU A 167 -10.29 -0.59 -6.04
C GLU A 167 -9.23 0.48 -5.68
N LEU A 168 -7.94 0.10 -5.69
CA LEU A 168 -6.79 0.98 -5.47
C LEU A 168 -6.15 1.45 -6.80
N GLY A 169 -6.95 1.52 -7.88
CA GLY A 169 -6.48 2.02 -9.18
C GLY A 169 -5.82 3.40 -9.14
N PRO A 170 -6.35 4.38 -8.40
CA PRO A 170 -5.68 5.68 -8.22
C PRO A 170 -4.26 5.58 -7.67
N ASP A 171 -3.98 4.62 -6.80
CA ASP A 171 -2.64 4.39 -6.25
C ASP A 171 -1.65 3.91 -7.33
N VAL A 172 -2.12 3.08 -8.28
CA VAL A 172 -1.31 2.67 -9.43
C VAL A 172 -0.92 3.87 -10.28
N VAL A 173 -1.87 4.78 -10.55
CA VAL A 173 -1.60 6.02 -11.30
C VAL A 173 -0.60 6.89 -10.54
N LYS A 174 -0.80 7.06 -9.23
CA LYS A 174 0.08 7.85 -8.37
C LYS A 174 1.50 7.28 -8.35
N ALA A 175 1.65 5.95 -8.20
CA ALA A 175 2.95 5.27 -8.21
C ALA A 175 3.74 5.49 -9.51
N VAL A 176 3.05 5.57 -10.67
CA VAL A 176 3.69 5.87 -11.96
C VAL A 176 4.07 7.35 -12.05
N THR A 177 3.15 8.25 -11.71
CA THR A 177 3.30 9.68 -11.98
C THR A 177 4.24 10.40 -11.03
N MET A 178 4.44 9.91 -9.80
CA MET A 178 5.37 10.52 -8.83
C MET A 178 6.85 10.18 -9.08
N GLY A 179 7.11 9.10 -9.82
CA GLY A 179 8.46 8.59 -10.05
C GLY A 179 9.48 9.63 -10.53
N PRO A 180 9.19 10.43 -11.56
CA PRO A 180 10.12 11.44 -12.06
C PRO A 180 10.52 12.49 -11.01
N THR A 181 9.57 12.98 -10.22
CA THR A 181 9.83 13.99 -9.17
C THR A 181 10.71 13.41 -8.05
N ILE A 182 10.39 12.19 -7.58
CA ILE A 182 11.18 11.47 -6.57
C ILE A 182 12.62 11.24 -7.07
N THR A 183 12.75 10.78 -8.32
CA THR A 183 14.07 10.51 -8.91
C THR A 183 14.90 11.77 -9.04
N ALA A 184 14.31 12.88 -9.50
CA ALA A 184 15.01 14.16 -9.65
C ALA A 184 15.48 14.75 -8.31
N ALA A 185 14.77 14.45 -7.21
CA ALA A 185 15.18 14.82 -5.86
C ALA A 185 16.37 13.96 -5.35
N ALA A 186 16.45 12.69 -5.77
CA ALA A 186 17.48 11.75 -5.32
C ALA A 186 18.79 11.88 -6.12
N ILE A 187 18.72 12.02 -7.43
CA ILE A 187 19.88 12.08 -8.34
C ILE A 187 19.68 13.12 -9.47
N PRO A 188 20.74 13.82 -9.93
CA PRO A 188 20.65 14.85 -10.96
C PRO A 188 20.60 14.26 -12.38
N VAL A 189 19.70 13.28 -12.62
CA VAL A 189 19.53 12.62 -13.91
C VAL A 189 18.06 12.65 -14.31
N SER A 190 17.79 13.02 -15.56
CA SER A 190 16.43 13.02 -16.09
C SER A 190 15.92 11.60 -16.32
N ALA A 191 14.68 11.35 -15.90
CA ALA A 191 14.01 10.10 -16.15
C ALA A 191 13.48 10.01 -17.58
N ALA A 192 13.59 8.82 -18.18
CA ALA A 192 13.00 8.44 -19.45
C ALA A 192 11.58 7.88 -19.29
N ASP A 193 11.11 7.16 -20.32
CA ASP A 193 9.81 6.48 -20.32
C ASP A 193 9.64 5.53 -19.13
N SER A 194 8.41 5.39 -18.65
CA SER A 194 8.05 4.48 -17.58
C SER A 194 7.94 3.03 -18.06
N PHE A 195 8.45 2.12 -17.26
CA PHE A 195 8.35 0.69 -17.39
C PHE A 195 7.41 0.10 -16.33
N TYR A 196 6.71 -0.95 -16.67
CA TYR A 196 6.10 -1.84 -15.69
C TYR A 196 6.64 -3.25 -15.87
N TRP A 197 7.23 -3.81 -14.84
CA TRP A 197 7.67 -5.21 -14.85
C TRP A 197 6.57 -6.06 -14.24
N ALA A 198 5.84 -6.78 -15.12
CA ALA A 198 4.70 -7.57 -14.67
C ALA A 198 5.16 -8.72 -13.76
N PRO A 199 4.65 -8.81 -12.53
CA PRO A 199 4.98 -9.93 -11.64
C PRO A 199 4.61 -11.25 -12.30
N SER A 200 5.54 -12.23 -12.26
CA SER A 200 5.39 -13.53 -12.95
C SER A 200 5.15 -13.39 -14.46
N GLY A 201 5.56 -12.28 -15.08
CA GLY A 201 5.36 -12.02 -16.51
C GLY A 201 3.90 -11.87 -16.95
N LEU A 202 2.97 -11.71 -16.01
CA LEU A 202 1.52 -11.72 -16.27
C LEU A 202 0.90 -10.33 -16.11
N LEU A 203 0.08 -9.91 -17.11
CA LEU A 203 -0.63 -8.63 -17.08
C LEU A 203 -1.99 -8.74 -17.78
N ASP A 204 -3.06 -8.34 -17.10
CA ASP A 204 -4.39 -8.26 -17.68
C ASP A 204 -4.62 -6.95 -18.47
N ARG A 205 -5.58 -7.01 -19.42
CA ARG A 205 -5.85 -5.88 -20.32
C ARG A 205 -6.33 -4.62 -19.59
N GLN A 206 -7.12 -4.75 -18.53
CA GLN A 206 -7.65 -3.59 -17.81
C GLN A 206 -6.53 -2.89 -17.04
N THR A 207 -5.65 -3.67 -16.39
CA THR A 207 -4.46 -3.14 -15.72
C THR A 207 -3.49 -2.51 -16.73
N ALA A 208 -3.30 -3.14 -17.91
CA ALA A 208 -2.51 -2.56 -18.99
C ALA A 208 -3.08 -1.20 -19.46
N GLY A 209 -4.41 -1.09 -19.60
CA GLY A 209 -5.08 0.18 -19.93
C GLY A 209 -4.87 1.26 -18.86
N LEU A 210 -4.94 0.89 -17.59
CA LEU A 210 -4.67 1.81 -16.47
C LEU A 210 -3.21 2.30 -16.49
N LEU A 211 -2.25 1.41 -16.65
CA LEU A 211 -0.83 1.75 -16.74
C LEU A 211 -0.54 2.67 -17.95
N ALA A 212 -1.10 2.36 -19.12
CA ALA A 212 -0.98 3.20 -20.30
C ALA A 212 -1.53 4.61 -20.08
N SER A 213 -2.70 4.72 -19.44
CA SER A 213 -3.31 6.02 -19.10
C SER A 213 -2.49 6.82 -18.09
N ALA A 214 -1.72 6.14 -17.23
CA ALA A 214 -0.79 6.74 -16.28
C ALA A 214 0.56 7.16 -16.91
N GLY A 215 0.81 6.82 -18.20
CA GLY A 215 2.03 7.17 -18.91
C GLY A 215 3.07 6.04 -18.99
N THR A 216 2.72 4.82 -18.62
CA THR A 216 3.61 3.67 -18.82
C THR A 216 3.74 3.37 -20.31
N ARG A 217 4.98 3.28 -20.80
CA ARG A 217 5.26 2.99 -22.20
C ARG A 217 5.62 1.54 -22.48
N TYR A 218 6.33 0.90 -21.56
CA TYR A 218 6.81 -0.46 -21.73
C TYR A 218 6.30 -1.37 -20.60
N VAL A 219 5.87 -2.58 -20.95
CA VAL A 219 5.58 -3.64 -19.99
C VAL A 219 6.40 -4.87 -20.31
N VAL A 220 7.11 -5.38 -19.31
CA VAL A 220 7.84 -6.64 -19.44
C VAL A 220 6.90 -7.79 -19.09
N VAL A 221 6.70 -8.71 -20.03
CA VAL A 221 5.79 -9.86 -19.91
C VAL A 221 6.45 -11.14 -20.39
N ASP A 222 6.08 -12.28 -19.81
CA ASP A 222 6.64 -13.56 -20.19
C ASP A 222 6.05 -14.11 -21.51
N PRO A 223 6.85 -14.84 -22.31
CA PRO A 223 6.42 -15.45 -23.57
C PRO A 223 5.19 -16.35 -23.47
N PRO A 224 5.02 -17.21 -22.43
CA PRO A 224 3.87 -18.09 -22.31
C PRO A 224 2.52 -17.38 -22.21
N THR A 225 2.50 -16.11 -21.83
CA THR A 225 1.29 -15.31 -21.78
C THR A 225 0.92 -14.71 -23.13
N ALA A 226 1.86 -14.74 -24.08
CA ALA A 226 1.66 -14.31 -25.45
C ALA A 226 0.98 -15.45 -26.25
N GLN A 227 -0.33 -15.39 -26.37
CA GLN A 227 -1.14 -16.43 -27.07
C GLN A 227 -0.92 -16.53 -28.60
N SER A 228 0.16 -16.02 -29.13
CA SER A 228 0.44 -16.18 -30.54
C SER A 228 1.78 -16.88 -30.72
N ALA A 229 1.72 -18.16 -30.97
CA ALA A 229 2.86 -18.99 -31.37
C ALA A 229 3.54 -18.53 -32.69
N THR A 230 3.05 -17.47 -33.31
CA THR A 230 3.51 -17.00 -34.63
C THR A 230 4.39 -15.75 -34.59
N SER A 231 4.55 -15.08 -33.43
CA SER A 231 5.41 -13.91 -33.34
C SER A 231 6.54 -14.09 -32.35
N THR A 232 7.75 -14.11 -32.84
CA THR A 232 9.02 -14.09 -32.07
C THR A 232 9.49 -12.67 -31.74
N ALA A 233 8.64 -11.65 -32.00
CA ALA A 233 9.00 -10.24 -31.81
C ALA A 233 9.29 -9.91 -30.35
N ALA A 234 10.50 -9.43 -30.08
CA ALA A 234 10.94 -9.04 -28.75
C ALA A 234 10.23 -7.79 -28.21
N VAL A 235 9.83 -6.85 -29.08
CA VAL A 235 9.03 -5.65 -28.73
C VAL A 235 7.86 -5.52 -29.72
N ARG A 236 6.65 -5.40 -29.16
CA ARG A 236 5.42 -5.27 -29.96
C ARG A 236 4.33 -4.53 -29.20
N PRO A 237 3.30 -3.97 -29.88
CA PRO A 237 2.14 -3.42 -29.18
C PRO A 237 1.51 -4.43 -28.24
N PHE A 238 1.15 -4.02 -27.02
CA PHE A 238 0.53 -4.90 -26.03
C PHE A 238 -0.82 -5.45 -26.52
N ALA A 239 -1.68 -4.56 -26.99
CA ALA A 239 -2.95 -4.91 -27.63
C ALA A 239 -3.48 -3.71 -28.44
N PRO A 240 -4.27 -3.94 -29.52
CA PRO A 240 -4.89 -2.84 -30.28
C PRO A 240 -5.78 -1.93 -29.45
N SER A 241 -6.39 -2.48 -28.38
CA SER A 241 -7.26 -1.74 -27.47
C SER A 241 -6.52 -0.94 -26.40
N VAL A 242 -5.18 -1.02 -26.33
CA VAL A 242 -4.31 -0.28 -25.38
C VAL A 242 -3.22 0.41 -26.18
N PRO A 243 -3.56 1.51 -26.88
CA PRO A 243 -2.62 2.20 -27.75
C PRO A 243 -1.46 2.80 -26.94
N GLY A 244 -0.29 2.82 -27.53
CA GLY A 244 0.91 3.43 -26.93
C GLY A 244 1.69 2.54 -25.96
N LEU A 245 1.09 1.45 -25.44
CA LEU A 245 1.77 0.50 -24.58
C LEU A 245 2.47 -0.59 -25.39
N LEU A 246 3.76 -0.77 -25.15
CA LEU A 246 4.60 -1.76 -25.80
C LEU A 246 4.91 -2.92 -24.84
N ALA A 247 4.66 -4.13 -25.28
CA ALA A 247 5.08 -5.34 -24.60
C ALA A 247 6.53 -5.66 -24.98
N VAL A 248 7.35 -5.83 -23.97
CA VAL A 248 8.73 -6.32 -24.07
C VAL A 248 8.70 -7.79 -23.62
N VAL A 249 9.09 -8.69 -24.53
CA VAL A 249 9.05 -10.13 -24.31
C VAL A 249 10.49 -10.65 -24.26
N PRO A 250 11.03 -10.92 -23.07
CA PRO A 250 12.39 -11.45 -22.93
C PRO A 250 12.52 -12.86 -23.53
N ASP A 251 13.73 -13.17 -23.98
CA ASP A 251 14.05 -14.54 -24.41
C ASP A 251 14.01 -15.48 -23.20
N ALA A 252 13.08 -16.44 -23.23
CA ALA A 252 12.82 -17.35 -22.12
C ALA A 252 14.01 -18.30 -21.87
N ALA A 253 14.71 -18.73 -22.91
CA ALA A 253 15.84 -19.64 -22.77
C ALA A 253 17.01 -18.92 -22.08
N ILE A 254 17.31 -17.68 -22.48
CA ILE A 254 18.36 -16.87 -21.84
C ILE A 254 17.98 -16.54 -20.41
N ALA A 255 16.74 -16.14 -20.14
CA ALA A 255 16.27 -15.86 -18.80
C ALA A 255 16.40 -17.09 -17.88
N GLN A 256 16.03 -18.27 -18.36
CA GLN A 256 16.21 -19.53 -17.63
C GLN A 256 17.69 -19.85 -17.37
N MET A 257 18.57 -19.71 -18.37
CA MET A 257 20.01 -19.95 -18.21
C MET A 257 20.59 -19.08 -17.09
N ILE A 258 20.23 -17.80 -17.06
CA ILE A 258 20.71 -16.84 -16.05
C ILE A 258 20.16 -17.20 -14.65
N THR A 259 18.89 -17.59 -14.56
CA THR A 259 18.23 -17.88 -13.29
C THR A 259 18.73 -19.16 -12.66
N THR A 260 19.00 -20.21 -13.46
CA THR A 260 19.46 -21.52 -12.98
C THR A 260 20.96 -21.60 -12.72
N GLY A 261 21.73 -20.62 -13.16
CA GLY A 261 23.18 -20.59 -12.97
C GLY A 261 23.58 -20.36 -11.50
N THR A 262 24.29 -21.31 -10.89
CA THR A 262 24.67 -21.29 -9.48
C THR A 262 25.87 -20.39 -9.16
N GLY A 263 26.67 -20.03 -10.18
CA GLY A 263 27.81 -19.12 -10.03
C GLY A 263 29.14 -19.80 -9.61
N ASP A 264 29.17 -21.10 -9.48
CA ASP A 264 30.43 -21.84 -9.49
C ASP A 264 31.09 -21.81 -10.85
N ALA A 265 32.39 -22.18 -10.94
CA ALA A 265 33.16 -22.03 -12.16
C ALA A 265 32.61 -22.86 -13.34
N GLU A 266 32.06 -24.03 -13.08
CA GLU A 266 31.47 -24.90 -14.09
C GLU A 266 30.15 -24.32 -14.60
N SER A 267 29.24 -23.93 -13.71
CA SER A 267 27.96 -23.31 -14.05
C SER A 267 28.15 -22.02 -14.85
N VAL A 268 29.09 -21.16 -14.44
CA VAL A 268 29.43 -19.91 -15.18
C VAL A 268 29.91 -20.23 -16.59
N LEU A 269 30.78 -21.23 -16.74
CA LEU A 269 31.30 -21.64 -18.06
C LEU A 269 30.19 -22.20 -18.95
N LEU A 270 29.37 -23.12 -18.42
CA LEU A 270 28.30 -23.77 -19.18
C LEU A 270 27.21 -22.78 -19.58
N THR A 271 26.79 -21.90 -18.66
CA THR A 271 25.80 -20.85 -18.96
C THR A 271 26.31 -19.90 -20.04
N ARG A 272 27.57 -19.47 -19.95
CA ARG A 272 28.18 -18.62 -20.99
C ARG A 272 28.21 -19.32 -22.34
N GLN A 273 28.59 -20.62 -22.38
CA GLN A 273 28.63 -21.40 -23.63
C GLN A 273 27.24 -21.62 -24.21
N ALA A 274 26.25 -21.94 -23.36
CA ALA A 274 24.86 -22.07 -23.78
C ALA A 274 24.30 -20.77 -24.37
N PHE A 275 24.58 -19.62 -23.74
CA PHE A 275 24.20 -18.31 -24.25
C PHE A 275 24.84 -18.02 -25.63
N LEU A 276 26.15 -18.25 -25.76
CA LEU A 276 26.86 -18.07 -27.03
C LEU A 276 26.31 -18.99 -28.13
N ALA A 277 26.01 -20.23 -27.79
CA ALA A 277 25.45 -21.19 -28.74
C ALA A 277 24.01 -20.82 -29.15
N HIS A 278 23.18 -20.37 -28.21
CA HIS A 278 21.81 -19.95 -28.47
C HIS A 278 21.78 -18.73 -29.41
N THR A 279 22.54 -17.68 -29.10
CA THR A 279 22.60 -16.48 -29.93
C THR A 279 23.22 -16.74 -31.30
N ALA A 280 24.20 -17.65 -31.39
CA ALA A 280 24.78 -18.10 -32.65
C ALA A 280 23.76 -18.87 -33.51
N LEU A 281 22.97 -19.74 -32.89
CA LEU A 281 21.90 -20.47 -33.58
C LEU A 281 20.82 -19.52 -34.12
N VAL A 282 20.39 -18.56 -33.32
CA VAL A 282 19.46 -17.51 -33.76
C VAL A 282 20.03 -16.77 -34.98
N SER A 283 21.28 -16.31 -34.93
CA SER A 283 21.95 -15.68 -36.05
C SER A 283 21.99 -16.55 -37.32
N GLN A 284 22.21 -17.85 -37.18
CA GLN A 284 22.22 -18.79 -38.31
C GLN A 284 20.82 -19.01 -38.90
N LEU A 285 19.80 -19.14 -38.07
CA LEU A 285 18.40 -19.33 -38.51
C LEU A 285 17.90 -18.10 -39.28
N THR A 286 18.19 -16.88 -38.80
CA THR A 286 17.89 -15.65 -39.50
C THR A 286 18.49 -15.64 -40.89
N ARG A 287 19.73 -16.04 -40.98
CA ARG A 287 20.45 -16.12 -42.24
C ARG A 287 19.84 -17.14 -43.21
N ALA A 288 19.49 -18.31 -42.70
CA ALA A 288 18.87 -19.39 -43.49
C ALA A 288 17.47 -19.02 -43.99
N SER A 289 16.73 -18.17 -43.27
CA SER A 289 15.39 -17.72 -43.67
C SER A 289 15.40 -16.79 -44.90
N GLY A 290 16.54 -16.18 -45.23
CA GLY A 290 16.68 -15.27 -46.36
C GLY A 290 15.81 -14.01 -46.28
N SER A 291 15.18 -13.76 -45.15
CA SER A 291 14.19 -12.67 -44.96
C SER A 291 14.82 -11.28 -44.95
N GLY A 292 16.15 -11.16 -44.86
CA GLY A 292 16.87 -9.89 -44.66
C GLY A 292 16.52 -9.19 -43.33
N ALA A 293 15.65 -9.79 -42.53
CA ALA A 293 15.30 -9.28 -41.21
C ALA A 293 16.43 -9.61 -40.22
N THR A 294 16.68 -8.71 -39.30
CA THR A 294 17.59 -8.96 -38.17
C THR A 294 16.79 -9.51 -37.02
N ASP A 295 17.18 -10.69 -36.49
CA ASP A 295 16.57 -11.17 -35.26
C ASP A 295 17.00 -10.29 -34.09
N GLU A 296 16.07 -10.04 -33.20
CA GLU A 296 16.21 -9.16 -32.07
C GLU A 296 15.81 -9.90 -30.79
N LEU A 297 16.68 -9.89 -29.79
CA LEU A 297 16.48 -10.53 -28.50
C LEU A 297 16.50 -9.51 -27.37
N VAL A 298 15.65 -9.72 -26.37
CA VAL A 298 15.71 -8.97 -25.13
C VAL A 298 16.11 -9.91 -23.99
N VAL A 299 17.09 -9.49 -23.22
CA VAL A 299 17.55 -10.19 -22.02
C VAL A 299 17.07 -9.42 -20.79
N ALA A 300 16.30 -10.06 -19.93
CA ALA A 300 15.77 -9.50 -18.71
C ALA A 300 16.22 -10.38 -17.52
N PRO A 301 17.27 -9.99 -16.80
CA PRO A 301 17.68 -10.67 -15.59
C PRO A 301 16.59 -10.58 -14.53
N PRO A 302 16.43 -11.57 -13.65
CA PRO A 302 15.47 -11.47 -12.54
C PRO A 302 15.88 -10.37 -11.55
N PHE A 303 14.90 -9.70 -10.94
CA PHE A 303 15.16 -8.67 -9.90
C PHE A 303 15.89 -9.25 -8.69
N ALA A 304 15.48 -10.43 -8.26
CA ALA A 304 16.10 -11.15 -7.17
C ALA A 304 16.52 -12.55 -7.65
N GLY A 305 17.69 -12.95 -7.27
CA GLY A 305 18.25 -14.25 -7.70
C GLY A 305 19.08 -14.13 -8.99
N GLY A 306 19.81 -15.19 -9.27
CA GLY A 306 20.83 -15.19 -10.31
C GLY A 306 22.21 -14.82 -9.75
N SER A 307 23.22 -15.58 -10.17
CA SER A 307 24.58 -15.33 -9.72
C SER A 307 25.18 -14.11 -10.41
N PRO A 308 25.74 -13.14 -9.67
CA PRO A 308 26.47 -12.01 -10.26
C PRO A 308 27.61 -12.47 -11.20
N ARG A 309 28.24 -13.61 -10.91
CA ARG A 309 29.30 -14.18 -11.77
C ARG A 309 28.74 -14.63 -13.12
N VAL A 310 27.55 -15.25 -13.11
CA VAL A 310 26.85 -15.66 -14.34
C VAL A 310 26.47 -14.42 -15.15
N LEU A 311 25.85 -13.42 -14.53
CA LEU A 311 25.47 -12.16 -15.18
C LEU A 311 26.69 -11.47 -15.83
N ALA A 312 27.79 -11.35 -15.08
CA ALA A 312 29.04 -10.76 -15.59
C ALA A 312 29.61 -11.54 -16.78
N ALA A 313 29.56 -12.88 -16.74
CA ALA A 313 30.08 -13.74 -17.80
C ALA A 313 29.23 -13.66 -19.08
N VAL A 314 27.89 -13.64 -18.94
CA VAL A 314 26.97 -13.56 -20.08
C VAL A 314 26.99 -12.15 -20.69
N LEU A 315 26.99 -11.08 -19.88
CA LEU A 315 27.12 -9.71 -20.36
C LEU A 315 28.44 -9.49 -21.10
N ARG A 316 29.56 -10.00 -20.57
CA ARG A 316 30.85 -9.98 -21.26
C ARG A 316 30.80 -10.75 -22.58
N ALA A 317 30.14 -11.91 -22.63
CA ALA A 317 29.96 -12.67 -23.85
C ALA A 317 29.15 -11.90 -24.89
N THR A 318 28.10 -11.19 -24.49
CA THR A 318 27.35 -10.28 -25.36
C THR A 318 28.26 -9.22 -26.01
N ALA A 319 29.11 -8.57 -25.22
CA ALA A 319 29.98 -7.51 -25.68
C ALA A 319 31.10 -8.00 -26.65
N LEU A 320 31.49 -9.28 -26.57
CA LEU A 320 32.63 -9.81 -27.30
C LEU A 320 32.26 -10.74 -28.47
N ALA A 321 31.02 -11.24 -28.52
CA ALA A 321 30.60 -12.16 -29.59
C ALA A 321 30.47 -11.40 -30.95
N PRO A 322 31.18 -11.83 -32.01
CA PRO A 322 31.21 -11.06 -33.26
C PRO A 322 29.88 -11.07 -34.04
N TRP A 323 28.98 -12.00 -33.74
CA TRP A 323 27.63 -12.11 -34.34
C TRP A 323 26.54 -11.38 -33.54
N ILE A 324 26.91 -10.74 -32.41
CA ILE A 324 25.97 -9.96 -31.60
C ILE A 324 26.21 -8.46 -31.87
N ASP A 325 25.11 -7.75 -32.02
CA ASP A 325 25.06 -6.29 -31.96
C ASP A 325 24.31 -5.90 -30.70
N ALA A 326 25.05 -5.53 -29.66
CA ALA A 326 24.45 -5.16 -28.37
C ALA A 326 23.95 -3.71 -28.45
N VAL A 327 22.63 -3.53 -28.27
CA VAL A 327 21.96 -2.25 -28.47
C VAL A 327 21.05 -1.94 -27.26
N PRO A 328 20.79 -0.67 -26.93
CA PRO A 328 19.74 -0.33 -25.98
C PRO A 328 18.36 -0.70 -26.52
N LEU A 329 17.36 -0.91 -25.62
CA LEU A 329 16.01 -1.36 -26.00
C LEU A 329 15.34 -0.44 -27.04
N ARG A 330 15.61 0.86 -27.00
CA ARG A 330 15.06 1.82 -27.96
C ARG A 330 15.42 1.54 -29.42
N ASP A 331 16.52 0.81 -29.64
CA ASP A 331 17.03 0.47 -30.99
C ASP A 331 16.53 -0.92 -31.47
N ILE A 332 15.71 -1.58 -30.64
CA ILE A 332 14.94 -2.78 -31.00
C ILE A 332 13.71 -2.35 -31.79
N THR A 333 13.46 -3.03 -32.89
CA THR A 333 12.35 -2.72 -33.79
C THR A 333 11.02 -3.10 -33.18
N VAL A 334 10.07 -2.18 -33.16
CA VAL A 334 8.69 -2.46 -32.76
C VAL A 334 7.98 -3.16 -33.93
N GLN A 335 7.73 -4.45 -33.79
CA GLN A 335 7.03 -5.23 -34.83
C GLN A 335 5.51 -5.15 -34.63
N ALA A 336 4.78 -4.85 -35.71
CA ALA A 336 3.33 -4.66 -35.69
C ALA A 336 2.50 -5.95 -35.56
N SER A 337 3.12 -7.09 -35.22
CA SER A 337 2.43 -8.38 -35.16
C SER A 337 1.47 -8.44 -33.95
N GLY A 338 0.17 -8.52 -34.23
CA GLY A 338 -0.87 -8.58 -33.23
C GLY A 338 -1.05 -9.97 -32.61
N GLY A 339 -0.72 -10.10 -31.35
CA GLY A 339 -1.16 -11.22 -30.50
C GLY A 339 -1.59 -10.64 -29.17
N GLY A 340 -2.78 -11.02 -28.66
CA GLY A 340 -3.22 -10.61 -27.32
C GLY A 340 -2.44 -11.35 -26.25
N PHE A 341 -2.28 -10.74 -25.09
CA PHE A 341 -1.78 -11.39 -23.90
C PHE A 341 -2.96 -11.90 -23.07
N THR A 342 -2.85 -13.12 -22.54
CA THR A 342 -3.88 -13.71 -21.66
C THR A 342 -3.42 -13.69 -20.22
N TYR A 343 -4.35 -13.29 -19.36
CA TYR A 343 -4.20 -13.36 -17.92
C TYR A 343 -5.10 -14.48 -17.37
N GLY A 344 -4.51 -15.62 -17.11
CA GLY A 344 -5.21 -16.82 -16.62
C GLY A 344 -5.46 -16.83 -15.11
N ALA A 345 -6.05 -17.93 -14.61
CA ALA A 345 -6.29 -18.15 -13.18
C ALA A 345 -4.97 -18.12 -12.37
N ALA A 346 -3.91 -18.76 -12.87
CA ALA A 346 -2.59 -18.78 -12.22
C ALA A 346 -2.03 -17.37 -11.93
N GLY A 347 -2.32 -16.38 -12.80
CA GLY A 347 -1.93 -15.00 -12.56
C GLY A 347 -2.65 -14.39 -11.36
N ARG A 348 -3.95 -14.67 -11.24
CA ARG A 348 -4.77 -14.19 -10.12
C ARG A 348 -4.41 -14.83 -8.80
N ASP A 349 -4.13 -16.12 -8.81
CA ASP A 349 -3.77 -16.87 -7.60
C ASP A 349 -2.41 -16.45 -7.01
N SER A 350 -1.55 -15.85 -7.85
CA SER A 350 -0.25 -15.33 -7.42
C SER A 350 -0.27 -13.87 -6.96
N GLU A 351 -1.39 -13.14 -7.09
CA GLU A 351 -1.52 -11.74 -6.66
C GLU A 351 -1.47 -11.56 -5.14
N LEU A 352 -1.27 -10.32 -4.69
CA LEU A 352 -1.45 -9.99 -3.28
C LEU A 352 -2.89 -10.31 -2.85
N PRO A 353 -3.09 -10.92 -1.65
CA PRO A 353 -4.41 -11.30 -1.18
C PRO A 353 -5.37 -10.11 -1.09
N ALA A 354 -6.62 -10.31 -1.52
CA ALA A 354 -7.64 -9.26 -1.45
C ALA A 354 -7.86 -8.77 -0.01
N THR A 355 -7.83 -9.66 0.98
CA THR A 355 -7.94 -9.32 2.41
C THR A 355 -6.81 -8.43 2.91
N TYR A 356 -5.60 -8.61 2.39
CA TYR A 356 -4.47 -7.75 2.68
C TYR A 356 -4.68 -6.35 2.09
N LEU A 357 -5.06 -6.27 0.82
CA LEU A 357 -5.31 -4.99 0.13
C LEU A 357 -6.55 -4.25 0.67
N ASP A 358 -7.55 -4.98 1.18
CA ASP A 358 -8.66 -4.36 1.92
C ASP A 358 -8.18 -3.62 3.17
N ARG A 359 -7.19 -4.16 3.88
CA ARG A 359 -6.57 -3.46 5.03
C ARG A 359 -5.77 -2.23 4.60
N VAL A 360 -5.07 -2.30 3.48
CA VAL A 360 -4.41 -1.13 2.88
C VAL A 360 -5.46 -0.05 2.60
N ARG A 361 -6.55 -0.38 1.92
CA ARG A 361 -7.65 0.53 1.61
C ARG A 361 -8.30 1.13 2.87
N GLN A 362 -8.53 0.32 3.90
CA GLN A 362 -9.06 0.82 5.18
C GLN A 362 -8.10 1.80 5.86
N THR A 363 -6.79 1.56 5.76
CA THR A 363 -5.78 2.49 6.30
C THR A 363 -5.75 3.78 5.48
N GLN A 364 -5.87 3.71 4.16
CA GLN A 364 -6.01 4.88 3.29
C GLN A 364 -7.23 5.74 3.68
N LEU A 365 -8.40 5.13 3.86
CA LEU A 365 -9.61 5.83 4.29
C LEU A 365 -9.48 6.48 5.67
N ARG A 366 -8.68 5.89 6.58
CA ARG A 366 -8.36 6.49 7.88
C ARG A 366 -7.43 7.69 7.71
N LEU A 367 -6.44 7.61 6.82
CA LEU A 367 -5.55 8.70 6.47
C LEU A 367 -6.32 9.88 5.88
N ASP A 368 -7.22 9.64 4.92
CA ASP A 368 -8.04 10.68 4.28
C ASP A 368 -8.89 11.46 5.30
N ARG A 369 -9.50 10.72 6.26
CA ARG A 369 -10.26 11.35 7.35
C ARG A 369 -9.38 12.14 8.30
N PHE A 370 -8.17 11.67 8.56
CA PHE A 370 -7.19 12.38 9.39
C PHE A 370 -6.71 13.65 8.70
N ALA A 371 -6.33 13.55 7.44
CA ALA A 371 -5.94 14.68 6.61
C ALA A 371 -7.02 15.79 6.58
N ALA A 372 -8.29 15.38 6.50
CA ALA A 372 -9.41 16.31 6.42
C ALA A 372 -9.61 17.21 7.66
N ILE A 373 -9.04 16.85 8.80
CA ILE A 373 -9.11 17.66 10.04
C ILE A 373 -7.86 18.50 10.28
N LEU A 374 -6.75 18.22 9.61
CA LEU A 374 -5.47 18.91 9.77
C LEU A 374 -5.47 20.25 9.04
N ALA A 375 -4.81 21.27 9.60
CA ALA A 375 -4.63 22.56 8.95
C ALA A 375 -3.59 22.50 7.82
N ASP A 376 -2.51 21.73 8.01
CA ASP A 376 -1.48 21.47 7.01
C ASP A 376 -1.23 19.96 6.91
N PRO A 377 -1.99 19.25 6.07
CA PRO A 377 -1.86 17.80 5.92
C PRO A 377 -0.72 17.35 5.00
N ALA A 378 -0.12 18.26 4.20
CA ALA A 378 0.66 17.88 3.01
C ALA A 378 1.80 16.90 3.30
N ALA A 379 2.68 17.21 4.25
CA ALA A 379 3.84 16.37 4.59
C ALA A 379 3.39 15.00 5.14
N ILE A 380 2.48 15.00 6.12
CA ILE A 380 1.98 13.76 6.74
C ILE A 380 1.31 12.87 5.70
N VAL A 381 0.47 13.44 4.84
CA VAL A 381 -0.23 12.68 3.78
C VAL A 381 0.75 12.09 2.79
N GLU A 382 1.80 12.83 2.42
CA GLU A 382 2.82 12.35 1.49
C GLU A 382 3.57 11.14 2.05
N ASP A 383 4.09 11.20 3.28
CA ASP A 383 4.84 10.13 3.94
C ASP A 383 4.00 8.85 4.07
N PHE A 384 2.77 8.97 4.60
CA PHE A 384 1.86 7.83 4.71
C PHE A 384 1.41 7.28 3.35
N THR A 385 1.17 8.13 2.36
CA THR A 385 0.82 7.67 1.01
C THR A 385 1.97 6.86 0.40
N GLN A 386 3.20 7.34 0.49
CA GLN A 386 4.36 6.61 0.01
C GLN A 386 4.51 5.27 0.72
N ALA A 387 4.34 5.22 2.05
CA ALA A 387 4.38 3.97 2.81
C ALA A 387 3.26 2.99 2.39
N LEU A 388 2.04 3.48 2.15
CA LEU A 388 0.93 2.66 1.67
C LEU A 388 1.13 2.16 0.23
N LEU A 389 1.81 2.94 -0.63
CA LEU A 389 2.23 2.47 -1.96
C LEU A 389 3.28 1.36 -1.83
N ARG A 390 4.27 1.49 -0.94
CA ARG A 390 5.25 0.44 -0.64
C ARG A 390 4.59 -0.82 -0.09
N ALA A 391 3.56 -0.69 0.74
CA ALA A 391 2.77 -1.83 1.22
C ALA A 391 2.05 -2.58 0.10
N GLN A 392 1.84 -1.97 -1.07
CA GLN A 392 1.26 -2.62 -2.25
C GLN A 392 2.31 -3.21 -3.21
N SER A 393 3.58 -3.30 -2.80
CA SER A 393 4.65 -3.84 -3.64
C SER A 393 4.42 -5.30 -4.03
N ALA A 394 4.70 -5.63 -5.30
CA ALA A 394 4.70 -7.01 -5.79
C ALA A 394 5.73 -7.91 -5.08
N ALA A 395 6.75 -7.33 -4.43
CA ALA A 395 7.73 -8.08 -3.66
C ALA A 395 7.09 -8.88 -2.51
N TRP A 396 5.98 -8.41 -1.97
CA TRP A 396 5.28 -9.07 -0.86
C TRP A 396 4.59 -10.37 -1.25
N ARG A 397 4.47 -10.68 -2.56
CA ARG A 397 4.05 -12.01 -3.02
C ARG A 397 5.02 -13.11 -2.55
N ALA A 398 6.31 -12.81 -2.52
CA ALA A 398 7.37 -13.72 -2.06
C ALA A 398 7.71 -13.53 -0.57
N GLN A 399 7.44 -12.35 0.00
CA GLN A 399 7.77 -12.00 1.38
C GLN A 399 6.54 -11.46 2.13
N PRO A 400 5.46 -12.24 2.28
CA PRO A 400 4.20 -11.76 2.83
C PRO A 400 4.32 -11.27 4.28
N LEU A 401 5.19 -11.86 5.09
CA LEU A 401 5.39 -11.45 6.49
C LEU A 401 5.99 -10.05 6.61
N VAL A 402 6.91 -9.67 5.71
CA VAL A 402 7.49 -8.32 5.69
C VAL A 402 6.46 -7.30 5.25
N GLY A 403 5.64 -7.62 4.24
CA GLY A 403 4.53 -6.76 3.82
C GLY A 403 3.51 -6.54 4.93
N GLU A 404 3.17 -7.60 5.68
CA GLU A 404 2.29 -7.53 6.85
C GLU A 404 2.88 -6.66 7.98
N GLU A 405 4.16 -6.78 8.24
CA GLU A 405 4.86 -5.96 9.23
C GLU A 405 4.85 -4.48 8.82
N LEU A 406 5.13 -4.18 7.55
CA LEU A 406 5.08 -2.82 7.02
C LEU A 406 3.69 -2.21 7.19
N LEU A 407 2.65 -2.88 6.68
CA LEU A 407 1.28 -2.39 6.79
C LEU A 407 0.84 -2.18 8.24
N THR A 408 1.23 -3.09 9.13
CA THR A 408 0.92 -2.99 10.56
C THR A 408 1.62 -1.80 11.20
N SER A 409 2.91 -1.58 10.90
CA SER A 409 3.65 -0.41 11.39
C SER A 409 2.97 0.90 10.99
N VAL A 410 2.67 1.05 9.69
CA VAL A 410 1.98 2.22 9.13
C VAL A 410 0.60 2.43 9.78
N ALA A 411 -0.18 1.36 9.96
CA ALA A 411 -1.51 1.47 10.55
C ALA A 411 -1.47 1.87 12.04
N VAL A 412 -0.50 1.35 12.79
CA VAL A 412 -0.31 1.66 14.22
C VAL A 412 0.11 3.12 14.38
N ASP A 413 1.12 3.59 13.64
CA ASP A 413 1.56 4.99 13.74
C ASP A 413 0.44 5.98 13.34
N LEU A 414 -0.31 5.66 12.29
CA LEU A 414 -1.48 6.47 11.92
C LEU A 414 -2.52 6.52 13.05
N ASP A 415 -2.82 5.39 13.68
CA ASP A 415 -3.80 5.34 14.77
C ASP A 415 -3.28 6.06 16.05
N GLU A 416 -1.96 6.03 16.33
CA GLU A 416 -1.32 6.80 17.40
C GLU A 416 -1.44 8.31 17.14
N ARG A 417 -1.13 8.78 15.92
CA ARG A 417 -1.30 10.20 15.55
C ARG A 417 -2.76 10.64 15.63
N ARG A 418 -3.69 9.80 15.17
CA ARG A 418 -5.13 10.06 15.28
C ARG A 418 -5.62 10.09 16.73
N ALA A 419 -4.99 9.29 17.62
CA ALA A 419 -5.28 9.31 19.06
C ALA A 419 -4.91 10.63 19.72
N GLY A 420 -4.02 11.42 19.14
CA GLY A 420 -3.69 12.79 19.56
C GLY A 420 -4.90 13.74 19.60
N ILE A 421 -6.00 13.42 18.91
CA ILE A 421 -7.28 14.11 19.08
C ILE A 421 -8.10 13.36 20.10
N GLU A 422 -8.06 13.83 21.35
CA GLU A 422 -8.66 13.17 22.50
C GLU A 422 -9.97 13.83 22.90
N VAL A 423 -11.01 13.03 23.13
CA VAL A 423 -12.22 13.48 23.80
C VAL A 423 -12.08 13.14 25.28
N LEU A 424 -11.97 14.17 26.09
CA LEU A 424 -11.90 14.00 27.54
C LEU A 424 -13.26 13.56 28.06
N ASN A 425 -13.32 12.39 28.64
CA ASN A 425 -14.57 11.79 29.13
C ASN A 425 -15.23 12.67 30.17
N GLY A 426 -16.49 12.98 29.94
CA GLY A 426 -17.31 13.74 30.83
C GLY A 426 -17.76 12.92 32.06
N ARG A 427 -18.18 13.66 33.08
CA ARG A 427 -18.88 13.10 34.25
C ARG A 427 -20.30 12.74 33.86
N THR A 428 -20.97 11.94 34.68
CA THR A 428 -22.42 11.74 34.61
C THR A 428 -23.14 13.09 34.55
N VAL A 429 -23.95 13.30 33.50
CA VAL A 429 -24.73 14.54 33.33
C VAL A 429 -26.18 14.29 33.68
N THR A 430 -26.74 15.08 34.59
CA THR A 430 -28.17 15.06 34.91
C THR A 430 -28.85 16.26 34.28
N LEU A 431 -29.81 16.01 33.37
CA LEU A 431 -30.62 17.05 32.75
C LEU A 431 -31.81 17.36 33.67
N SER A 432 -32.09 18.61 33.87
CA SER A 432 -33.24 19.07 34.69
C SER A 432 -34.60 18.80 34.04
N GLY A 433 -34.64 18.33 32.80
CA GLY A 433 -35.85 18.06 32.02
C GLY A 433 -35.53 17.12 30.83
N ASP A 434 -36.33 17.24 29.77
CA ASP A 434 -36.15 16.56 28.49
C ASP A 434 -35.13 17.21 27.58
N SER A 435 -34.66 18.40 27.93
CA SER A 435 -33.69 19.19 27.19
C SER A 435 -32.61 19.77 28.12
N GLY A 436 -31.42 19.98 27.56
CA GLY A 436 -30.29 20.55 28.30
C GLY A 436 -29.05 20.73 27.42
N ARG A 437 -27.90 20.96 28.05
CA ARG A 437 -26.60 21.03 27.38
C ARG A 437 -25.64 20.03 27.97
N ILE A 438 -24.89 19.36 27.12
CA ILE A 438 -23.85 18.42 27.53
C ILE A 438 -22.49 19.02 27.16
N PRO A 439 -21.63 19.30 28.15
CA PRO A 439 -20.28 19.77 27.88
C PRO A 439 -19.43 18.63 27.27
N VAL A 440 -18.82 18.90 26.15
CA VAL A 440 -17.83 18.01 25.49
C VAL A 440 -16.51 18.73 25.43
N THR A 441 -15.49 18.12 25.98
CA THR A 441 -14.13 18.67 25.98
C THR A 441 -13.25 17.87 25.05
N ILE A 442 -12.58 18.57 24.12
CA ILE A 442 -11.62 17.97 23.17
C ILE A 442 -10.25 18.58 23.40
N MET A 443 -9.24 17.75 23.36
CA MET A 443 -7.84 18.12 23.41
C MET A 443 -7.17 17.78 22.08
N ASN A 444 -6.38 18.71 21.58
CA ASN A 444 -5.51 18.54 20.42
C ASN A 444 -4.07 18.38 20.91
N ASN A 445 -3.56 17.17 20.94
CA ASN A 445 -2.17 16.83 21.33
C ASN A 445 -1.21 16.82 20.12
N LEU A 446 -1.69 17.23 18.92
CA LEU A 446 -0.84 17.35 17.74
C LEU A 446 -0.07 18.68 17.77
N ASP A 447 0.96 18.76 16.94
CA ASP A 447 1.81 19.93 16.73
C ASP A 447 1.22 21.00 15.79
N GLN A 448 0.06 20.75 15.20
CA GLN A 448 -0.64 21.65 14.29
C GLN A 448 -2.12 21.84 14.67
N PRO A 449 -2.76 22.93 14.19
CA PRO A 449 -4.18 23.15 14.42
C PRO A 449 -5.04 22.09 13.73
N VAL A 450 -6.19 21.75 14.35
CA VAL A 450 -7.18 20.84 13.76
C VAL A 450 -8.54 21.52 13.69
N SER A 451 -9.32 21.15 12.68
CA SER A 451 -10.68 21.62 12.47
C SER A 451 -11.67 20.46 12.52
N VAL A 452 -12.55 20.46 13.53
CA VAL A 452 -13.48 19.34 13.78
C VAL A 452 -14.89 19.85 14.07
N GLY A 453 -15.88 19.09 13.63
CA GLY A 453 -17.27 19.22 14.05
C GLY A 453 -17.61 18.23 15.16
N LEU A 454 -18.70 18.46 15.90
CA LEU A 454 -19.17 17.58 16.97
C LEU A 454 -20.63 17.25 16.82
N ARG A 455 -21.00 16.00 17.08
CA ARG A 455 -22.37 15.53 17.17
C ARG A 455 -22.51 14.51 18.29
N LEU A 456 -23.53 14.66 19.15
CA LEU A 456 -23.84 13.64 20.15
C LEU A 456 -24.77 12.59 19.55
N VAL A 457 -24.51 11.33 19.90
CA VAL A 457 -25.34 10.18 19.54
C VAL A 457 -25.65 9.37 20.78
N GLY A 458 -26.89 8.96 20.93
CA GLY A 458 -27.35 8.12 22.04
C GLY A 458 -27.42 6.64 21.67
N ASP A 459 -27.78 5.80 22.65
CA ASP A 459 -28.15 4.40 22.43
C ASP A 459 -29.27 4.34 21.37
N PRO A 460 -29.25 3.42 20.39
CA PRO A 460 -30.28 3.28 19.35
C PRO A 460 -31.71 3.15 19.87
N LYS A 461 -31.90 2.63 21.10
CA LYS A 461 -33.21 2.45 21.73
C LYS A 461 -33.83 3.73 22.29
N VAL A 462 -33.05 4.78 22.45
CA VAL A 462 -33.49 6.07 22.98
C VAL A 462 -33.18 7.16 21.98
N ARG A 463 -34.20 7.96 21.62
CA ARG A 463 -34.02 9.06 20.66
C ARG A 463 -33.31 10.24 21.34
N LEU A 464 -32.02 10.40 21.07
CA LEU A 464 -31.26 11.61 21.34
C LEU A 464 -31.28 12.48 20.09
N ASN A 465 -31.79 13.69 20.20
CA ASN A 465 -31.65 14.72 19.18
C ASN A 465 -30.60 15.73 19.65
N SER A 466 -29.56 15.92 18.86
CA SER A 466 -28.52 16.93 19.11
C SER A 466 -28.22 17.68 17.82
N ASP A 467 -27.99 18.97 17.95
CA ASP A 467 -27.50 19.77 16.84
C ASP A 467 -26.04 19.42 16.54
N VAL A 468 -25.66 19.55 15.26
CA VAL A 468 -24.24 19.45 14.87
C VAL A 468 -23.58 20.78 15.24
N VAL A 469 -22.55 20.71 16.08
CA VAL A 469 -21.72 21.88 16.35
C VAL A 469 -20.92 22.22 15.10
N PRO A 470 -20.96 23.48 14.62
CA PRO A 470 -20.14 23.93 13.50
C PRO A 470 -18.66 23.65 13.75
N THR A 471 -17.87 23.65 12.67
CA THR A 471 -16.44 23.39 12.71
C THR A 471 -15.72 24.29 13.73
N LEU A 472 -15.01 23.64 14.65
CA LEU A 472 -14.16 24.26 15.66
C LEU A 472 -12.71 24.10 15.26
N THR A 473 -11.94 25.17 15.32
CA THR A 473 -10.47 25.08 15.17
C THR A 473 -9.82 25.03 16.55
N ILE A 474 -9.03 23.99 16.80
CA ILE A 474 -8.32 23.76 18.06
C ILE A 474 -6.82 23.87 17.79
N ALA A 475 -6.18 24.85 18.45
CA ALA A 475 -4.73 25.06 18.29
C ALA A 475 -3.90 23.89 18.90
N PRO A 476 -2.61 23.75 18.52
CA PRO A 476 -1.71 22.74 19.08
C PRO A 476 -1.65 22.78 20.60
N GLY A 477 -1.69 21.61 21.25
CA GLY A 477 -1.61 21.46 22.71
C GLY A 477 -2.76 22.12 23.48
N ARG A 478 -3.87 22.50 22.82
CA ARG A 478 -5.00 23.19 23.47
C ARG A 478 -6.20 22.28 23.67
N THR A 479 -6.91 22.62 24.74
CA THR A 479 -8.18 21.99 25.09
C THR A 479 -9.32 22.99 24.83
N THR A 480 -10.41 22.52 24.22
CA THR A 480 -11.62 23.33 23.99
C THR A 480 -12.84 22.57 24.51
N SER A 481 -13.68 23.28 25.29
CA SER A 481 -14.94 22.74 25.79
C SER A 481 -16.11 23.41 25.10
N VAL A 482 -17.09 22.61 24.68
CA VAL A 482 -18.29 23.11 23.97
C VAL A 482 -19.53 22.49 24.57
N ASP A 483 -20.51 23.34 24.88
CA ASP A 483 -21.82 22.92 25.38
C ASP A 483 -22.74 22.57 24.22
N ILE A 484 -23.05 21.29 24.02
CA ILE A 484 -23.91 20.81 22.94
C ILE A 484 -25.35 20.72 23.43
N PRO A 485 -26.31 21.45 22.81
CA PRO A 485 -27.71 21.31 23.15
C PRO A 485 -28.27 19.96 22.75
N VAL A 486 -29.04 19.34 23.66
CA VAL A 486 -29.64 18.02 23.45
C VAL A 486 -31.08 17.99 23.87
N ARG A 487 -31.86 17.12 23.22
CA ARG A 487 -33.20 16.70 23.66
C ARG A 487 -33.20 15.17 23.81
N VAL A 488 -33.66 14.69 24.96
CA VAL A 488 -33.69 13.28 25.33
C VAL A 488 -35.16 12.84 25.53
N ALA A 489 -35.60 11.88 24.76
CA ALA A 489 -36.90 11.28 24.91
C ALA A 489 -36.78 10.00 25.74
N GLY A 490 -37.38 9.99 26.95
CA GLY A 490 -37.39 8.86 27.86
C GLY A 490 -36.79 9.19 29.22
N SER A 491 -37.01 8.28 30.21
CA SER A 491 -36.55 8.46 31.59
C SER A 491 -35.42 7.51 31.98
N GLU A 492 -35.05 6.56 31.10
CA GLU A 492 -34.00 5.62 31.38
C GLU A 492 -32.61 6.26 31.21
N PRO A 493 -31.58 5.79 31.94
CA PRO A 493 -30.22 6.23 31.77
C PRO A 493 -29.76 6.03 30.32
N LEU A 494 -29.28 7.10 29.67
CA LEU A 494 -28.86 7.09 28.30
C LEU A 494 -27.33 7.14 28.20
N ARG A 495 -26.72 6.14 27.58
CA ARG A 495 -25.31 6.20 27.21
C ARG A 495 -25.17 7.13 26.00
N VAL A 496 -24.33 8.15 26.14
CA VAL A 496 -24.07 9.13 25.10
C VAL A 496 -22.63 9.05 24.65
N SER A 497 -22.45 9.01 23.33
CA SER A 497 -21.16 9.13 22.66
C SER A 497 -21.10 10.40 21.85
N VAL A 498 -19.92 10.97 21.70
CA VAL A 498 -19.66 12.06 20.76
C VAL A 498 -19.05 11.49 19.49
N GLN A 499 -19.57 11.91 18.36
CA GLN A 499 -18.93 11.76 17.06
C GLN A 499 -18.14 13.03 16.76
N VAL A 500 -16.83 12.89 16.66
CA VAL A 500 -15.95 13.91 16.10
C VAL A 500 -16.04 13.79 14.58
N LEU A 501 -16.37 14.89 13.92
CA LEU A 501 -16.63 14.95 12.48
C LEU A 501 -15.52 15.74 11.79
N THR A 502 -15.22 15.38 10.55
CA THR A 502 -14.45 16.24 9.64
C THR A 502 -15.27 17.49 9.30
N PRO A 503 -14.66 18.56 8.76
CA PRO A 503 -15.40 19.74 8.29
C PRO A 503 -16.47 19.42 7.24
N THR A 504 -16.32 18.30 6.51
CA THR A 504 -17.29 17.81 5.52
C THR A 504 -18.42 16.95 6.13
N GLY A 505 -18.41 16.75 7.47
CA GLY A 505 -19.44 15.99 8.19
C GLY A 505 -19.21 14.46 8.25
N THR A 506 -18.07 13.96 7.74
CA THR A 506 -17.71 12.54 7.84
C THR A 506 -17.24 12.22 9.26
N VAL A 507 -17.60 11.02 9.77
CA VAL A 507 -17.18 10.61 11.11
C VAL A 507 -15.68 10.30 11.12
N PHE A 508 -14.93 11.09 11.87
CA PHE A 508 -13.51 10.87 12.14
C PHE A 508 -13.31 9.85 13.27
N ARG A 509 -14.00 10.06 14.41
CA ARG A 509 -13.91 9.21 15.60
C ARG A 509 -15.21 9.24 16.40
N THR A 510 -15.54 8.13 17.08
CA THR A 510 -16.60 8.09 18.07
C THR A 510 -15.99 7.78 19.43
N ALA A 511 -16.30 8.57 20.45
CA ALA A 511 -15.81 8.40 21.81
C ALA A 511 -16.98 8.45 22.80
N PRO A 512 -16.98 7.63 23.89
CA PRO A 512 -18.00 7.70 24.92
C PRO A 512 -17.84 9.01 25.70
N VAL A 513 -18.96 9.69 25.96
CA VAL A 513 -19.01 10.90 26.81
C VAL A 513 -19.39 10.53 28.25
N GLY A 514 -20.40 9.68 28.42
CA GLY A 514 -20.88 9.27 29.74
C GLY A 514 -22.35 8.84 29.74
N THR A 515 -22.94 8.79 30.91
CA THR A 515 -24.37 8.47 31.08
C THR A 515 -25.14 9.75 31.38
N VAL A 516 -26.24 9.96 30.66
CA VAL A 516 -27.13 11.10 30.83
C VAL A 516 -28.41 10.62 31.50
N TYR A 517 -28.83 11.30 32.55
CA TYR A 517 -30.09 11.08 33.28
C TYR A 517 -31.04 12.24 32.99
N SER A 518 -32.28 11.92 32.59
CA SER A 518 -33.34 12.93 32.43
C SER A 518 -34.27 12.91 33.64
N ALA A 519 -34.43 14.03 34.30
CA ALA A 519 -35.33 14.20 35.45
C ALA A 519 -36.78 14.56 35.05
N ALA A 520 -37.15 14.45 33.77
CA ALA A 520 -38.47 14.82 33.26
C ALA A 520 -39.61 14.09 33.98
N TYR A 521 -39.44 12.84 34.36
CA TYR A 521 -40.47 12.06 35.07
C TYR A 521 -40.50 12.30 36.58
N ALA A 522 -39.41 12.78 37.19
CA ALA A 522 -39.42 13.08 38.62
C ALA A 522 -40.39 14.24 38.96
N ARG A 523 -40.52 15.23 38.05
CA ARG A 523 -41.51 16.33 38.20
C ARG A 523 -42.94 15.83 37.96
N ALA A 524 -43.20 15.00 36.98
CA ALA A 524 -44.51 14.42 36.74
C ALA A 524 -44.95 13.55 37.91
N ALA A 525 -44.06 12.74 38.48
CA ALA A 525 -44.33 11.93 39.66
C ALA A 525 -44.64 12.82 40.91
N SER A 526 -43.89 13.91 41.15
CA SER A 526 -44.13 14.81 42.25
C SER A 526 -45.48 15.57 42.11
N TRP A 527 -45.86 15.96 40.86
CA TRP A 527 -47.18 16.51 40.60
C TRP A 527 -48.31 15.50 40.83
N VAL A 528 -48.16 14.24 40.41
CA VAL A 528 -49.15 13.19 40.66
C VAL A 528 -49.27 12.92 42.16
N VAL A 529 -48.15 12.84 42.88
CA VAL A 529 -48.16 12.65 44.36
C VAL A 529 -48.77 13.89 45.03
N GLY A 530 -48.47 15.12 44.59
CA GLY A 530 -49.05 16.35 45.11
C GLY A 530 -50.58 16.39 44.91
N VAL A 531 -51.05 16.08 43.70
CA VAL A 531 -52.50 16.01 43.40
C VAL A 531 -53.18 14.89 44.19
N ALA A 532 -52.59 13.72 44.33
CA ALA A 532 -53.11 12.63 45.16
C ALA A 532 -53.19 13.04 46.62
N PHE A 533 -52.17 13.75 47.14
CA PHE A 533 -52.17 14.24 48.52
C PHE A 533 -53.28 15.27 48.75
N ILE A 534 -53.46 16.22 47.82
CA ILE A 534 -54.54 17.21 47.84
C ILE A 534 -55.91 16.51 47.78
N ALA A 535 -56.10 15.51 46.95
CA ALA A 535 -57.32 14.72 46.84
C ALA A 535 -57.64 13.97 48.14
N ILE A 536 -56.65 13.38 48.79
CA ILE A 536 -56.77 12.71 50.07
C ILE A 536 -57.15 13.74 51.16
N LEU A 537 -56.50 14.88 51.18
CA LEU A 537 -56.77 15.95 52.14
C LEU A 537 -58.22 16.49 52.00
N LEU A 538 -58.66 16.72 50.77
CA LEU A 538 -60.04 17.08 50.47
C LEU A 538 -61.02 15.98 50.89
N PHE A 539 -60.75 14.73 50.69
CA PHE A 539 -61.55 13.60 51.08
C PHE A 539 -61.67 13.54 52.60
N VAL A 540 -60.58 13.75 53.35
CA VAL A 540 -60.54 13.79 54.80
C VAL A 540 -61.36 14.99 55.33
N LEU A 541 -61.18 16.19 54.73
CA LEU A 541 -61.97 17.38 55.11
C LEU A 541 -63.46 17.21 54.86
N VAL A 542 -63.87 16.60 53.75
CA VAL A 542 -65.27 16.25 53.47
C VAL A 542 -65.78 15.20 54.48
N GLY A 543 -64.92 14.25 54.83
CA GLY A 543 -65.29 13.26 55.90
C GLY A 543 -65.49 13.92 57.26
N ILE A 544 -64.63 14.84 57.67
CA ILE A 544 -64.73 15.61 58.89
C ILE A 544 -66.00 16.49 58.89
N SER A 545 -66.23 17.24 57.80
CA SER A 545 -67.37 18.12 57.61
C SER A 545 -68.70 17.32 57.68
N ARG A 546 -68.76 16.14 57.06
CA ARG A 546 -69.93 15.21 57.18
C ARG A 546 -70.14 14.75 58.59
N ARG A 547 -69.07 14.40 59.35
CA ARG A 547 -69.20 14.01 60.78
C ARG A 547 -69.66 15.16 61.66
N LEU A 548 -69.16 16.37 61.42
CA LEU A 548 -69.63 17.56 62.15
C LEU A 548 -71.06 17.95 61.80
N LEU A 549 -71.51 17.80 60.57
CA LEU A 549 -72.90 17.97 60.16
C LEU A 549 -73.81 16.90 60.74
N ALA A 550 -73.36 15.64 60.86
CA ALA A 550 -74.08 14.55 61.51
C ALA A 550 -74.21 14.79 63.02
N ALA A 551 -73.14 15.27 63.72
CA ALA A 551 -73.17 15.64 65.12
C ALA A 551 -74.10 16.83 65.38
N ARG A 552 -74.23 17.82 64.50
CA ARG A 552 -75.26 18.90 64.64
C ARG A 552 -76.66 18.41 64.44
N ARG A 553 -76.95 17.44 63.59
CA ARG A 553 -78.31 16.84 63.46
C ARG A 553 -78.67 16.03 64.66
N SER A 554 -77.78 15.32 65.33
CA SER A 554 -78.04 14.62 66.57
C SER A 554 -78.31 15.57 67.76
N ALA A 555 -77.76 16.75 67.81
CA ALA A 555 -77.99 17.77 68.80
C ALA A 555 -79.38 18.47 68.67
N THR A 556 -79.90 18.53 67.41
CA THR A 556 -81.24 19.10 67.16
C THR A 556 -82.39 18.13 67.54
N THR A 557 -82.15 16.83 67.45
CA THR A 557 -83.14 15.81 67.83
C THR A 557 -83.26 15.59 69.37
N ALA A 558 -82.21 15.95 70.15
CA ALA A 558 -82.22 15.90 71.60
C ALA A 558 -82.89 17.13 72.27
N ALA A 559 -83.21 18.18 71.55
CA ALA A 559 -83.87 19.41 72.04
C ALA A 559 -85.42 19.34 71.88
N ASP A 560 -85.96 18.42 71.11
CA ASP A 560 -87.41 18.33 70.85
C ASP A 560 -88.12 17.34 71.73
N ASP A 561 -87.45 16.58 72.65
CA ASP A 561 -88.02 15.55 73.55
C ASP A 561 -88.19 16.04 75.00
N ALA A 562 -88.06 17.38 75.23
CA ALA A 562 -88.13 17.93 76.61
C ALA A 562 -89.36 18.83 76.90
N LEU A 563 -90.42 18.76 76.10
CA LEU A 563 -91.65 19.51 76.39
C LEU A 563 -92.91 18.69 76.05
N THR A 564 -93.35 17.89 77.00
CA THR A 564 -94.79 17.61 77.26
C THR A 564 -94.97 17.00 78.62
N PRO A 565 -95.85 17.62 79.48
CA PRO A 565 -96.07 17.21 80.81
C PRO A 565 -97.34 16.29 80.94
N GLY A 566 -97.26 15.47 81.87
CA GLY A 566 -98.28 14.86 82.72
C GLY A 566 -99.58 14.30 82.14
N ASP A 567 -99.94 13.13 82.42
CA ASP A 567 -101.12 12.95 83.30
C ASP A 567 -101.26 11.43 83.66
N ASN A 568 -101.44 11.29 84.84
CA ASN A 568 -102.17 10.55 85.85
C ASN A 568 -103.08 9.38 85.42
N LYS A 569 -103.05 8.33 86.09
CA LYS A 569 -104.04 7.48 86.74
C LYS A 569 -103.86 5.95 86.66
N ARG A 570 -103.53 5.44 87.77
CA ARG A 570 -104.23 4.42 88.58
C ARG A 570 -104.68 3.05 87.97
N SER A 571 -104.38 2.11 88.82
CA SER A 571 -105.09 0.90 89.25
C SER A 571 -105.10 -0.31 88.31
N SER A 572 -104.67 -1.33 88.79
CA SER A 572 -104.89 -2.46 89.56
C SER A 572 -103.76 -3.49 89.39
#